data_03acc03f03c17e73561b377f6a76da8b
#
_entry.id   03acc03f03c17e73561b377f6a76da8b
#
_cell.length_a   1.000
_cell.length_b   1.000
_cell.length_c   1.000
_cell.angle_alpha   90.00
_cell.angle_beta   90.00
_cell.angle_gamma   90.00
#
_symmetry.space_group_name_H-M   'P 1'
#
loop_
_entity.id
_entity.type
_entity.pdbx_description
1 polymer ?
#
loop_
_entity_poly.entity_id
_entity_poly.type
_entity_poly.pdbx_seq_one_letter_code
_entity_poly.pdbx_strand_id
1 'polypeptide(L)'
;MEWTDMMHYQQQIQKVMRSLLPVRKSVLTTSECELLAHLYLQPDQNTPILLSQGSGMKKEAVSRCLKSLYEKNCIRKQRQETDERSYQLFITETGLAELKKGYESILQPFYDLWRSSSEDFEAFMYYADRLASHIEKGQEKTRDHEIL
;
A
#
# COMPACT_ATOMS: atom_id res chain seq x y z
N MET A 1 -19.73 23.41 7.66
CA MET A 1 -19.24 22.21 8.39
C MET A 1 -18.34 22.68 9.51
N GLU A 2 -18.75 22.38 10.72
CA GLU A 2 -18.04 22.81 11.93
C GLU A 2 -16.89 21.86 12.27
N TRP A 3 -15.90 22.34 13.06
CA TRP A 3 -14.77 21.51 13.48
C TRP A 3 -15.20 20.28 14.30
N THR A 4 -16.31 20.37 15.02
CA THR A 4 -16.93 19.26 15.76
C THR A 4 -17.43 18.14 14.86
N ASP A 5 -17.97 18.49 13.67
CA ASP A 5 -18.40 17.51 12.68
C ASP A 5 -17.17 16.76 12.12
N MET A 6 -16.09 17.50 11.83
CA MET A 6 -14.83 16.91 11.36
C MET A 6 -14.19 15.99 12.40
N MET A 7 -14.23 16.37 13.67
CA MET A 7 -13.75 15.54 14.78
C MET A 7 -14.57 14.24 14.87
N HIS A 8 -15.89 14.32 14.75
CA HIS A 8 -16.76 13.15 14.75
C HIS A 8 -16.45 12.20 13.58
N TYR A 9 -16.31 12.72 12.36
CA TYR A 9 -15.92 11.92 11.20
C TYR A 9 -14.56 11.26 11.36
N GLN A 10 -13.57 12.00 11.87
CA GLN A 10 -12.26 11.46 12.15
C GLN A 10 -12.32 10.28 13.14
N GLN A 11 -13.11 10.40 14.21
CA GLN A 11 -13.30 9.31 15.18
C GLN A 11 -14.00 8.10 14.54
N GLN A 12 -14.98 8.31 13.69
CA GLN A 12 -15.66 7.22 12.98
C GLN A 12 -14.72 6.47 12.04
N ILE A 13 -13.92 7.19 11.25
CA ILE A 13 -12.89 6.59 10.39
C ILE A 13 -11.91 5.77 11.21
N GLN A 14 -11.42 6.32 12.33
CA GLN A 14 -10.52 5.59 13.24
C GLN A 14 -11.14 4.30 13.78
N LYS A 15 -12.42 4.33 14.15
CA LYS A 15 -13.14 3.15 14.63
C LYS A 15 -13.20 2.05 13.57
N VAL A 16 -13.56 2.41 12.33
CA VAL A 16 -13.59 1.48 11.19
C VAL A 16 -12.19 0.91 10.95
N MET A 17 -11.17 1.76 10.89
CA MET A 17 -9.78 1.34 10.64
C MET A 17 -9.25 0.41 11.73
N ARG A 18 -9.53 0.65 13.00
CA ARG A 18 -9.14 -0.27 14.09
C ARG A 18 -9.76 -1.65 13.94
N SER A 19 -10.99 -1.73 13.44
CA SER A 19 -11.68 -3.00 13.21
C SER A 19 -11.13 -3.75 11.99
N LEU A 20 -10.62 -3.03 11.00
CA LEU A 20 -10.10 -3.60 9.75
C LEU A 20 -8.58 -3.86 9.77
N LEU A 21 -7.85 -3.32 10.74
CA LEU A 21 -6.38 -3.47 10.85
C LEU A 21 -5.99 -4.32 12.08
N PRO A 22 -6.14 -5.64 12.02
CA PRO A 22 -5.75 -6.52 13.12
C PRO A 22 -4.22 -6.59 13.28
N VAL A 23 -3.79 -7.03 14.46
CA VAL A 23 -2.38 -7.29 14.75
C VAL A 23 -1.88 -8.45 13.88
N ARG A 24 -0.78 -8.25 13.19
CA ARG A 24 -0.19 -9.22 12.28
C ARG A 24 0.63 -10.30 12.98
N LYS A 25 0.56 -11.50 12.42
CA LYS A 25 1.54 -12.57 12.64
C LYS A 25 2.25 -12.86 11.31
N SER A 26 3.26 -12.09 10.96
CA SER A 26 4.02 -12.28 9.73
C SER A 26 5.50 -11.95 9.94
N VAL A 27 6.37 -12.61 9.18
CA VAL A 27 7.80 -12.29 9.07
C VAL A 27 8.01 -10.90 8.44
N LEU A 28 7.04 -10.46 7.63
CA LEU A 28 7.06 -9.16 6.98
C LEU A 28 6.47 -8.07 7.88
N THR A 29 7.07 -6.89 7.85
CA THR A 29 6.49 -5.70 8.48
C THR A 29 5.28 -5.20 7.68
N THR A 30 4.50 -4.30 8.28
CA THR A 30 3.37 -3.65 7.60
C THR A 30 3.79 -3.01 6.28
N SER A 31 4.84 -2.20 6.30
CA SER A 31 5.34 -1.51 5.12
C SER A 31 5.90 -2.45 4.05
N GLU A 32 6.53 -3.53 4.46
CA GLU A 32 7.01 -4.57 3.53
C GLU A 32 5.84 -5.29 2.83
N CYS A 33 4.78 -5.63 3.57
CA CYS A 33 3.57 -6.21 2.99
C CYS A 33 2.89 -5.25 2.02
N GLU A 34 2.75 -3.97 2.38
CA GLU A 34 2.16 -2.96 1.50
C GLU A 34 2.95 -2.83 0.19
N LEU A 35 4.28 -2.79 0.29
CA LEU A 35 5.13 -2.66 -0.87
C LEU A 35 5.06 -3.89 -1.79
N LEU A 36 5.08 -5.09 -1.22
CA LEU A 36 4.88 -6.33 -1.99
C LEU A 36 3.49 -6.42 -2.61
N ALA A 37 2.45 -6.02 -1.88
CA ALA A 37 1.08 -5.99 -2.39
C ALA A 37 0.97 -5.02 -3.57
N HIS A 38 1.57 -3.84 -3.46
CA HIS A 38 1.59 -2.87 -4.54
C HIS A 38 2.31 -3.42 -5.78
N LEU A 39 3.47 -4.03 -5.60
CA LEU A 39 4.25 -4.66 -6.67
C LEU A 39 3.48 -5.82 -7.33
N TYR A 40 2.70 -6.58 -6.56
CA TYR A 40 1.87 -7.67 -7.07
C TYR A 40 0.67 -7.17 -7.87
N LEU A 41 -0.03 -6.14 -7.37
CA LEU A 41 -1.21 -5.57 -8.01
C LEU A 41 -0.89 -4.66 -9.20
N GLN A 42 0.30 -4.06 -9.19
CA GLN A 42 0.77 -3.11 -10.21
C GLN A 42 2.15 -3.53 -10.73
N PRO A 43 2.26 -4.66 -11.44
CA PRO A 43 3.55 -5.22 -11.83
C PRO A 43 4.36 -4.31 -12.76
N ASP A 44 3.72 -3.37 -13.45
CA ASP A 44 4.39 -2.38 -14.31
C ASP A 44 5.09 -1.27 -13.49
N GLN A 45 4.67 -1.06 -12.24
CA GLN A 45 5.28 -0.10 -11.31
C GLN A 45 6.39 -0.76 -10.48
N ASN A 46 7.36 -1.32 -11.15
CA ASN A 46 8.36 -2.21 -10.57
C ASN A 46 9.77 -1.60 -10.44
N THR A 47 9.86 -0.29 -10.35
CA THR A 47 11.10 0.42 -10.00
C THR A 47 10.96 1.11 -8.65
N PRO A 48 12.05 1.40 -7.92
CA PRO A 48 11.96 2.10 -6.64
C PRO A 48 11.20 3.43 -6.71
N ILE A 49 11.41 4.20 -7.77
CA ILE A 49 10.74 5.49 -7.98
C ILE A 49 9.24 5.28 -8.19
N LEU A 50 8.85 4.36 -9.07
CA LEU A 50 7.43 4.06 -9.34
C LEU A 50 6.73 3.49 -8.11
N LEU A 51 7.40 2.66 -7.33
CA LEU A 51 6.86 2.14 -6.06
C LEU A 51 6.66 3.25 -5.03
N SER A 52 7.58 4.20 -4.92
CA SER A 52 7.42 5.36 -4.04
C SER A 52 6.24 6.23 -4.46
N GLN A 53 6.11 6.50 -5.74
CA GLN A 53 5.00 7.30 -6.29
C GLN A 53 3.64 6.59 -6.11
N GLY A 54 3.55 5.32 -6.47
CA GLY A 54 2.31 4.57 -6.44
C GLY A 54 1.84 4.20 -5.03
N SER A 55 2.76 3.85 -4.13
CA SER A 55 2.43 3.49 -2.74
C SER A 55 2.19 4.69 -1.82
N GLY A 56 2.65 5.88 -2.22
CA GLY A 56 2.64 7.06 -1.34
C GLY A 56 3.69 7.02 -0.23
N MET A 57 4.53 6.00 -0.18
CA MET A 57 5.62 5.87 0.79
C MET A 57 6.79 6.78 0.42
N LYS A 58 7.48 7.31 1.42
CA LYS A 58 8.69 8.10 1.21
C LYS A 58 9.81 7.25 0.62
N LYS A 59 10.68 7.85 -0.21
CA LYS A 59 11.79 7.16 -0.87
C LYS A 59 12.69 6.40 0.10
N GLU A 60 12.99 6.98 1.25
CA GLU A 60 13.83 6.36 2.30
C GLU A 60 13.15 5.12 2.90
N ALA A 61 11.84 5.16 3.11
CA ALA A 61 11.07 4.02 3.59
C ALA A 61 11.02 2.91 2.54
N VAL A 62 10.80 3.25 1.27
CA VAL A 62 10.85 2.29 0.14
C VAL A 62 12.23 1.63 0.07
N SER A 63 13.31 2.39 0.11
CA SER A 63 14.68 1.86 0.06
C SER A 63 14.96 0.88 1.20
N ARG A 64 14.55 1.19 2.42
CA ARG A 64 14.71 0.28 3.58
C ARG A 64 13.90 -1.00 3.42
N CYS A 65 12.65 -0.88 2.99
CA CYS A 65 11.79 -2.04 2.75
C CYS A 65 12.35 -2.93 1.64
N LEU A 66 12.81 -2.36 0.53
CA LEU A 66 13.37 -3.12 -0.58
C LEU A 66 14.65 -3.87 -0.18
N LYS A 67 15.52 -3.24 0.62
CA LYS A 67 16.69 -3.90 1.17
C LYS A 67 16.31 -5.11 2.03
N SER A 68 15.38 -4.92 2.96
CA SER A 68 14.88 -5.99 3.83
C SER A 68 14.19 -7.11 3.04
N LEU A 69 13.34 -6.78 2.08
CA LEU A 69 12.67 -7.77 1.22
C LEU A 69 13.67 -8.57 0.36
N TYR A 70 14.72 -7.92 -0.11
CA TYR A 70 15.80 -8.58 -0.84
C TYR A 70 16.58 -9.55 0.06
N GLU A 71 16.93 -9.14 1.27
CA GLU A 71 17.60 -9.99 2.27
C GLU A 71 16.73 -11.18 2.70
N LYS A 72 15.40 -11.02 2.75
CA LYS A 72 14.42 -12.07 3.00
C LYS A 72 14.11 -12.95 1.77
N ASN A 73 14.77 -12.71 0.66
CA ASN A 73 14.56 -13.41 -0.62
C ASN A 73 13.12 -13.30 -1.16
N CYS A 74 12.42 -12.23 -0.84
CA CYS A 74 11.05 -11.98 -1.28
C CYS A 74 10.97 -11.26 -2.64
N ILE A 75 12.03 -10.59 -3.03
CA ILE A 75 12.17 -9.91 -4.32
C ILE A 75 13.51 -10.23 -4.96
N ARG A 76 13.54 -10.17 -6.28
CA ARG A 76 14.78 -10.18 -7.08
C ARG A 76 14.90 -8.88 -7.87
N LYS A 77 16.13 -8.50 -8.16
CA LYS A 77 16.47 -7.32 -8.94
C LYS A 77 16.97 -7.75 -10.32
N GLN A 78 16.54 -7.05 -11.34
CA GLN A 78 17.04 -7.20 -12.70
C GLN A 78 17.46 -5.83 -13.23
N ARG A 79 18.72 -5.68 -13.60
CA ARG A 79 19.22 -4.44 -14.21
C ARG A 79 18.61 -4.26 -15.59
N GLN A 80 18.29 -3.00 -15.93
CA GLN A 80 17.89 -2.65 -17.29
C GLN A 80 19.14 -2.53 -18.17
N GLU A 81 19.09 -3.09 -19.37
CA GLU A 81 20.21 -3.03 -20.33
C GLU A 81 20.53 -1.61 -20.78
N THR A 82 19.56 -0.70 -20.73
CA THR A 82 19.66 0.70 -21.20
C THR A 82 20.17 1.69 -20.15
N ASP A 83 20.13 1.34 -18.87
CA ASP A 83 20.59 2.19 -17.77
C ASP A 83 21.12 1.34 -16.61
N GLU A 84 22.45 1.36 -16.40
CA GLU A 84 23.13 0.62 -15.33
C GLU A 84 22.72 1.05 -13.91
N ARG A 85 22.06 2.23 -13.77
CA ARG A 85 21.61 2.78 -12.49
C ARG A 85 20.19 2.38 -12.14
N SER A 86 19.38 1.97 -13.12
CA SER A 86 18.02 1.57 -12.89
C SER A 86 17.87 0.05 -12.91
N TYR A 87 17.04 -0.47 -12.05
CA TYR A 87 16.73 -1.89 -11.97
C TYR A 87 15.23 -2.09 -11.77
N GLN A 88 14.76 -3.22 -12.30
CA GLN A 88 13.39 -3.69 -12.11
C GLN A 88 13.33 -4.68 -10.96
N LEU A 89 12.20 -4.68 -10.29
CA LEU A 89 11.90 -5.53 -9.14
C LEU A 89 10.84 -6.56 -9.51
N PHE A 90 11.05 -7.78 -9.07
CA PHE A 90 10.10 -8.88 -9.27
C PHE A 90 9.91 -9.65 -7.98
N ILE A 91 8.68 -10.05 -7.70
CA ILE A 91 8.35 -10.90 -6.56
C ILE A 91 8.84 -12.32 -6.86
N THR A 92 9.48 -12.94 -5.87
CA THR A 92 9.88 -14.34 -5.91
C THR A 92 8.74 -15.25 -5.46
N GLU A 93 8.88 -16.56 -5.63
CA GLU A 93 7.93 -17.54 -5.06
C GLU A 93 7.84 -17.43 -3.54
N THR A 94 8.99 -17.23 -2.88
CA THR A 94 9.06 -16.97 -1.43
C THR A 94 8.30 -15.71 -1.07
N GLY A 95 8.50 -14.63 -1.81
CA GLY A 95 7.78 -13.35 -1.62
C GLY A 95 6.28 -13.49 -1.75
N LEU A 96 5.81 -14.21 -2.76
CA LEU A 96 4.39 -14.47 -2.95
C LEU A 96 3.79 -15.31 -1.82
N ALA A 97 4.49 -16.34 -1.34
CA ALA A 97 4.05 -17.16 -0.22
C ALA A 97 3.95 -16.34 1.08
N GLU A 98 4.95 -15.49 1.37
CA GLU A 98 4.94 -14.60 2.54
C GLU A 98 3.86 -13.51 2.42
N LEU A 99 3.62 -12.97 1.23
CA LEU A 99 2.52 -12.03 0.97
C LEU A 99 1.16 -12.66 1.29
N LYS A 100 0.90 -13.87 0.80
CA LYS A 100 -0.34 -14.62 1.09
C LYS A 100 -0.52 -14.84 2.58
N LYS A 101 0.51 -15.34 3.28
CA LYS A 101 0.47 -15.53 4.74
C LYS A 101 0.19 -14.23 5.49
N GLY A 102 0.84 -13.13 5.07
CA GLY A 102 0.62 -11.81 5.66
C GLY A 102 -0.82 -11.33 5.52
N TYR A 103 -1.46 -11.63 4.39
CA TYR A 103 -2.83 -11.20 4.12
C TYR A 103 -3.91 -12.15 4.64
N GLU A 104 -3.65 -13.43 4.86
CA GLU A 104 -4.66 -14.38 5.38
C GLU A 104 -5.33 -13.89 6.67
N SER A 105 -4.54 -13.40 7.62
CA SER A 105 -5.07 -12.89 8.89
C SER A 105 -5.65 -11.47 8.78
N ILE A 106 -5.16 -10.67 7.84
CA ILE A 106 -5.57 -9.27 7.65
C ILE A 106 -6.91 -9.19 6.93
N LEU A 107 -7.15 -10.06 5.97
CA LEU A 107 -8.35 -10.03 5.14
C LEU A 107 -9.60 -10.55 5.85
N GLN A 108 -9.45 -11.34 6.89
CA GLN A 108 -10.61 -11.90 7.60
C GLN A 108 -11.61 -10.84 8.08
N PRO A 109 -11.22 -9.76 8.76
CA PRO A 109 -12.14 -8.69 9.15
C PRO A 109 -12.84 -8.01 7.97
N PHE A 110 -12.15 -7.89 6.82
CA PHE A 110 -12.75 -7.35 5.60
C PHE A 110 -13.85 -8.27 5.07
N TYR A 111 -13.59 -9.57 5.01
CA TYR A 111 -14.59 -10.56 4.60
C TYR A 111 -15.78 -10.61 5.55
N ASP A 112 -15.55 -10.51 6.85
CA ASP A 112 -16.60 -10.54 7.85
C ASP A 112 -17.50 -9.29 7.73
N LEU A 113 -16.90 -8.13 7.53
CA LEU A 113 -17.65 -6.89 7.32
C LEU A 113 -18.43 -6.92 6.00
N TRP A 114 -17.80 -7.39 4.92
CA TRP A 114 -18.49 -7.56 3.63
C TRP A 114 -19.67 -8.51 3.70
N ARG A 115 -19.55 -9.65 4.38
CA ARG A 115 -20.63 -10.61 4.55
C ARG A 115 -21.80 -10.07 5.38
N SER A 116 -21.51 -9.22 6.37
CA SER A 116 -22.54 -8.67 7.25
C SER A 116 -23.23 -7.43 6.68
N SER A 117 -22.57 -6.69 5.81
CA SER A 117 -23.03 -5.37 5.34
C SER A 117 -22.50 -5.08 3.93
N SER A 118 -22.79 -5.95 2.97
CA SER A 118 -22.18 -5.88 1.62
C SER A 118 -22.42 -4.55 0.91
N GLU A 119 -23.65 -4.01 0.96
CA GLU A 119 -23.98 -2.74 0.30
C GLU A 119 -23.21 -1.56 0.89
N ASP A 120 -23.17 -1.45 2.22
CA ASP A 120 -22.44 -0.39 2.90
C ASP A 120 -20.92 -0.54 2.72
N PHE A 121 -20.41 -1.77 2.73
CA PHE A 121 -19.01 -2.06 2.49
C PHE A 121 -18.59 -1.66 1.07
N GLU A 122 -19.34 -2.04 0.05
CA GLU A 122 -19.07 -1.70 -1.34
C GLU A 122 -19.18 -0.19 -1.59
N ALA A 123 -20.16 0.47 -1.00
CA ALA A 123 -20.31 1.92 -1.05
C ALA A 123 -19.12 2.62 -0.39
N PHE A 124 -18.69 2.16 0.78
CA PHE A 124 -17.51 2.68 1.47
C PHE A 124 -16.24 2.52 0.62
N MET A 125 -16.01 1.34 0.05
CA MET A 125 -14.85 1.09 -0.80
C MET A 125 -14.85 1.95 -2.06
N TYR A 126 -16.02 2.14 -2.69
CA TYR A 126 -16.18 3.02 -3.84
C TYR A 126 -15.80 4.47 -3.50
N TYR A 127 -16.28 5.01 -2.38
CA TYR A 127 -15.95 6.38 -1.97
C TYR A 127 -14.51 6.51 -1.45
N ALA A 128 -13.98 5.48 -0.81
CA ALA A 128 -12.58 5.45 -0.40
C ALA A 128 -11.63 5.54 -1.60
N ASP A 129 -11.91 4.80 -2.67
CA ASP A 129 -11.15 4.87 -3.94
C ASP A 129 -11.20 6.27 -4.57
N ARG A 130 -12.38 6.90 -4.60
CA ARG A 130 -12.52 8.27 -5.08
C ARG A 130 -11.72 9.28 -4.24
N LEU A 131 -11.75 9.14 -2.92
CA LEU A 131 -10.96 10.00 -2.03
C LEU A 131 -9.46 9.79 -2.22
N ALA A 132 -9.00 8.54 -2.36
CA ALA A 132 -7.61 8.22 -2.66
C ALA A 132 -7.15 8.90 -3.95
N SER A 133 -7.94 8.83 -5.02
CA SER A 133 -7.66 9.49 -6.30
C SER A 133 -7.54 11.01 -6.19
N HIS A 134 -8.34 11.66 -5.32
CA HIS A 134 -8.23 13.09 -5.05
C HIS A 134 -6.96 13.45 -4.29
N ILE A 135 -6.54 12.62 -3.34
CA ILE A 135 -5.30 12.80 -2.57
C ILE A 135 -4.10 12.72 -3.51
N GLU A 136 -4.04 11.72 -4.39
CA GLU A 136 -2.96 11.54 -5.37
C GLU A 136 -2.83 12.74 -6.30
N LYS A 137 -3.92 13.20 -6.89
CA LYS A 137 -3.95 14.40 -7.75
C LYS A 137 -3.55 15.68 -7.01
N GLY A 138 -3.88 15.79 -5.73
CA GLY A 138 -3.47 16.92 -4.90
C GLY A 138 -1.96 16.92 -4.64
N GLN A 139 -1.37 15.74 -4.43
CA GLN A 139 0.08 15.60 -4.22
C GLN A 139 0.89 15.89 -5.50
N GLU A 140 0.41 15.48 -6.68
CA GLU A 140 1.04 15.81 -7.95
C GLU A 140 1.11 17.33 -8.18
N LYS A 141 0.02 18.06 -7.94
CA LYS A 141 0.00 19.53 -8.07
C LYS A 141 0.96 20.24 -7.12
N THR A 142 1.16 19.71 -5.93
CA THR A 142 2.09 20.30 -4.95
C THR A 142 3.54 20.06 -5.36
N ARG A 143 3.86 18.90 -5.91
CA ARG A 143 5.20 18.59 -6.43
C ARG A 143 5.59 19.45 -7.62
N ASP A 144 4.67 19.73 -8.54
CA ASP A 144 4.90 20.59 -9.70
C ASP A 144 5.16 22.04 -9.31
N HIS A 145 4.64 22.50 -8.15
CA HIS A 145 4.89 23.85 -7.63
C HIS A 145 6.22 23.98 -6.85
N GLU A 146 6.76 22.90 -6.31
CA GLU A 146 8.06 22.90 -5.63
C GLU A 146 9.27 22.82 -6.60
N ILE A 147 9.03 22.51 -7.87
CA ILE A 147 10.07 22.43 -8.93
C ILE A 147 10.27 23.77 -9.68
N LEU A 148 9.44 24.74 -9.43
CA LEU A 148 9.54 26.11 -9.97
C LEU A 148 10.15 27.09 -8.97
#